data_da3a783de8f2f626ca3c545ec297b8ce
#
_entry.id   da3a783de8f2f626ca3c545ec297b8ce
#
_cell.length_a   1.000
_cell.length_b   1.000
_cell.length_c   1.000
_cell.angle_alpha   90.00
_cell.angle_beta   90.00
_cell.angle_gamma   90.00
#
_symmetry.space_group_name_H-M   'P 1'
#
loop_
_entity.id
_entity.type
_entity.pdbx_description
1 polymer ?
#
loop_
_entity_poly.entity_id
_entity_poly.type
_entity_poly.pdbx_seq_one_letter_code
_entity_poly.pdbx_strand_id
1 'polypeptide(L)'
;MSFGMALSMFEKGHYPFSAYPKSTCSSVLFPGCSMTSQFPRTTDALVGLCRHMGMGVAYDCCAMAVASSGKAERADRILARIRERLEGVGCTEVVLACPNCYAHMAGKLGIRCISIYEKLLQWHEGPQADRLAGLLSEERPHLRGALFTPCPDRARRVWESQVRMLMDMAEVERLRGVPCCGLKPGIAEKGAPVARKLDEAIFAKAADRVLYTTCASCAGQFARMGYGGQVRHVLGAYLGVDEAPDCVHAIPNRARRKFDRNLEPLGEER
;
A
#
# COMPACT_ATOMS: atom_id res chain seq x y z
N MET A 1 -24.29 8.82 -7.73
CA MET A 1 -22.81 8.68 -7.78
C MET A 1 -22.25 10.02 -8.26
N SER A 2 -21.33 10.64 -7.51
CA SER A 2 -20.72 11.91 -7.96
C SER A 2 -19.85 11.67 -9.22
N PHE A 3 -19.71 12.71 -10.07
CA PHE A 3 -18.87 12.65 -11.28
C PHE A 3 -17.43 12.19 -10.97
N GLY A 4 -16.86 12.70 -9.88
CA GLY A 4 -15.51 12.28 -9.44
C GLY A 4 -15.42 10.80 -9.05
N MET A 5 -16.47 10.23 -8.48
CA MET A 5 -16.54 8.79 -8.17
C MET A 5 -16.64 7.96 -9.45
N ALA A 6 -17.44 8.38 -10.40
CA ALA A 6 -17.57 7.71 -11.71
C ALA A 6 -16.23 7.72 -12.47
N LEU A 7 -15.54 8.85 -12.49
CA LEU A 7 -14.22 8.99 -13.12
C LEU A 7 -13.17 8.11 -12.45
N SER A 8 -13.13 8.08 -11.11
CA SER A 8 -12.23 7.21 -10.35
C SER A 8 -12.52 5.72 -10.61
N MET A 9 -13.77 5.34 -10.73
CA MET A 9 -14.17 3.97 -11.04
C MET A 9 -13.81 3.57 -12.47
N PHE A 10 -13.96 4.49 -13.43
CA PHE A 10 -13.52 4.30 -14.81
C PHE A 10 -12.02 4.09 -14.88
N GLU A 11 -11.24 4.98 -14.25
CA GLU A 11 -9.78 4.88 -14.17
C GLU A 11 -9.34 3.51 -13.59
N LYS A 12 -9.87 3.13 -12.43
CA LYS A 12 -9.51 1.86 -11.79
C LYS A 12 -9.95 0.63 -12.58
N GLY A 13 -10.99 0.75 -13.38
CA GLY A 13 -11.46 -0.32 -14.26
C GLY A 13 -10.59 -0.53 -15.52
N HIS A 14 -9.83 0.46 -15.94
CA HIS A 14 -8.95 0.41 -17.13
C HIS A 14 -7.47 0.55 -16.78
N TYR A 15 -7.17 1.15 -15.67
CA TYR A 15 -5.88 1.55 -15.12
C TYR A 15 -4.81 1.84 -16.21
N PRO A 16 -4.83 3.04 -16.80
CA PRO A 16 -3.97 3.37 -17.93
C PRO A 16 -2.49 3.53 -17.56
N PHE A 17 -2.18 3.49 -16.26
CA PHE A 17 -0.85 3.73 -15.69
C PHE A 17 -0.11 2.43 -15.35
N SER A 18 -0.57 1.29 -15.88
CA SER A 18 0.08 0.00 -15.63
C SER A 18 1.46 -0.07 -16.29
N ALA A 19 2.42 -0.64 -15.55
CA ALA A 19 3.76 -0.94 -16.03
C ALA A 19 4.28 -2.20 -15.33
N TYR A 20 5.02 -3.03 -16.06
CA TYR A 20 5.51 -4.34 -15.60
C TYR A 20 6.98 -4.51 -16.00
N PRO A 21 7.78 -5.28 -15.25
CA PRO A 21 9.12 -5.65 -15.68
C PRO A 21 9.07 -6.42 -17.00
N LYS A 22 10.16 -6.38 -17.75
CA LYS A 22 10.31 -7.11 -19.02
C LYS A 22 11.22 -8.33 -18.88
N SER A 23 12.13 -8.29 -17.90
CA SER A 23 12.99 -9.41 -17.56
C SER A 23 12.29 -10.41 -16.65
N THR A 24 12.81 -11.62 -16.59
CA THR A 24 12.31 -12.66 -15.68
C THR A 24 12.54 -12.25 -14.22
N CYS A 25 11.49 -12.31 -13.43
CA CYS A 25 11.51 -11.94 -12.01
C CYS A 25 10.65 -12.93 -11.22
N SER A 26 11.25 -13.76 -10.38
CA SER A 26 10.51 -14.71 -9.53
C SER A 26 9.70 -14.04 -8.43
N SER A 27 10.14 -12.87 -7.96
CA SER A 27 9.43 -12.06 -6.94
C SER A 27 9.20 -10.64 -7.47
N VAL A 28 7.97 -10.14 -7.35
CA VAL A 28 7.57 -8.82 -7.88
C VAL A 28 6.89 -8.00 -6.80
N LEU A 29 7.38 -6.79 -6.57
CA LEU A 29 6.72 -5.79 -5.75
C LEU A 29 5.50 -5.22 -6.48
N PHE A 30 4.35 -5.21 -5.82
CA PHE A 30 3.12 -4.56 -6.26
C PHE A 30 2.72 -3.49 -5.23
N PRO A 31 3.13 -2.23 -5.37
CA PRO A 31 2.84 -1.17 -4.41
C PRO A 31 1.33 -0.89 -4.29
N GLY A 32 0.60 -1.06 -5.40
CA GLY A 32 -0.81 -0.73 -5.53
C GLY A 32 -1.05 0.76 -5.83
N CYS A 33 -2.20 1.03 -6.44
CA CYS A 33 -2.53 2.36 -6.96
C CYS A 33 -2.61 3.46 -5.88
N SER A 34 -2.99 3.12 -4.65
CA SER A 34 -3.10 4.12 -3.56
C SER A 34 -1.74 4.50 -2.99
N MET A 35 -0.81 3.56 -2.89
CA MET A 35 0.55 3.83 -2.42
C MET A 35 1.25 4.78 -3.38
N THR A 36 1.23 4.47 -4.67
CA THR A 36 1.81 5.32 -5.71
C THR A 36 1.15 6.71 -5.81
N SER A 37 -0.12 6.82 -5.43
CA SER A 37 -0.86 8.08 -5.43
C SER A 37 -0.48 9.00 -4.28
N GLN A 38 -0.53 8.44 -3.06
CA GLN A 38 -0.55 9.22 -1.82
C GLN A 38 0.84 9.38 -1.22
N PHE A 39 1.76 8.47 -1.52
CA PHE A 39 3.10 8.41 -0.94
C PHE A 39 4.16 8.17 -2.04
N PRO A 40 4.33 9.13 -2.96
CA PRO A 40 5.26 8.95 -4.08
C PRO A 40 6.72 8.78 -3.65
N ARG A 41 7.21 9.52 -2.64
CA ARG A 41 8.59 9.42 -2.13
C ARG A 41 8.82 8.08 -1.42
N THR A 42 7.88 7.69 -0.55
CA THR A 42 7.92 6.37 0.11
C THR A 42 7.86 5.24 -0.91
N THR A 43 7.07 5.40 -1.98
CA THR A 43 7.03 4.43 -3.09
C THR A 43 8.38 4.33 -3.78
N ASP A 44 9.05 5.45 -4.06
CA ASP A 44 10.36 5.47 -4.72
C ASP A 44 11.43 4.78 -3.86
N ALA A 45 11.45 5.07 -2.55
CA ALA A 45 12.36 4.43 -1.61
C ALA A 45 12.10 2.91 -1.51
N LEU A 46 10.83 2.49 -1.42
CA LEU A 46 10.46 1.09 -1.38
C LEU A 46 10.84 0.35 -2.67
N VAL A 47 10.61 0.95 -3.81
CA VAL A 47 11.01 0.42 -5.12
C VAL A 47 12.51 0.27 -5.22
N GLY A 48 13.27 1.29 -4.79
CA GLY A 48 14.73 1.24 -4.73
C GLY A 48 15.21 0.05 -3.89
N LEU A 49 14.70 -0.07 -2.66
CA LEU A 49 15.03 -1.18 -1.77
C LEU A 49 14.72 -2.53 -2.42
N CYS A 50 13.50 -2.74 -2.91
CA CYS A 50 13.10 -4.03 -3.49
C CYS A 50 13.92 -4.41 -4.71
N ARG A 51 14.27 -3.45 -5.56
CA ARG A 51 15.14 -3.70 -6.73
C ARG A 51 16.56 -4.09 -6.32
N HIS A 52 17.13 -3.43 -5.32
CA HIS A 52 18.42 -3.85 -4.75
C HIS A 52 18.35 -5.22 -4.09
N MET A 53 17.19 -5.64 -3.60
CA MET A 53 16.97 -6.98 -3.07
C MET A 53 16.58 -8.00 -4.16
N GLY A 54 16.78 -7.68 -5.45
CA GLY A 54 16.58 -8.60 -6.56
C GLY A 54 15.14 -8.79 -7.02
N MET A 55 14.23 -7.87 -6.67
CA MET A 55 12.83 -7.95 -7.07
C MET A 55 12.51 -7.08 -8.29
N GLY A 56 11.62 -7.57 -9.16
CA GLY A 56 10.95 -6.73 -10.15
C GLY A 56 9.84 -5.87 -9.51
N VAL A 57 9.32 -4.90 -10.27
CA VAL A 57 8.25 -3.99 -9.82
C VAL A 57 7.13 -3.95 -10.84
N ALA A 58 5.88 -4.11 -10.37
CA ALA A 58 4.69 -3.96 -11.20
C ALA A 58 3.76 -2.87 -10.64
N TYR A 59 3.45 -1.90 -11.47
CA TYR A 59 2.45 -0.88 -11.17
C TYR A 59 1.13 -1.27 -11.84
N ASP A 60 0.11 -1.53 -11.05
CA ASP A 60 -1.26 -1.73 -11.54
C ASP A 60 -2.27 -1.49 -10.41
N CYS A 61 -3.55 -1.59 -10.72
CA CYS A 61 -4.65 -1.53 -9.76
C CYS A 61 -5.25 -2.91 -9.57
N CYS A 62 -5.28 -3.39 -8.34
CA CYS A 62 -5.87 -4.69 -7.96
C CYS A 62 -7.39 -4.82 -8.20
N ALA A 63 -8.05 -3.77 -8.67
CA ALA A 63 -9.49 -3.71 -8.92
C ALA A 63 -10.40 -3.91 -7.69
N MET A 64 -9.89 -3.85 -6.47
CA MET A 64 -10.72 -3.97 -5.26
C MET A 64 -11.90 -2.97 -5.24
N ALA A 65 -11.67 -1.72 -5.68
CA ALA A 65 -12.73 -0.72 -5.76
C ALA A 65 -13.81 -1.08 -6.80
N VAL A 66 -13.43 -1.72 -7.90
CA VAL A 66 -14.34 -2.21 -8.93
C VAL A 66 -15.20 -3.35 -8.38
N ALA A 67 -14.59 -4.34 -7.72
CA ALA A 67 -15.30 -5.42 -7.05
C ALA A 67 -16.29 -4.89 -6.00
N SER A 68 -15.83 -3.95 -5.19
CA SER A 68 -16.63 -3.33 -4.12
C SER A 68 -17.82 -2.50 -4.62
N SER A 69 -17.83 -2.10 -5.90
CA SER A 69 -18.97 -1.42 -6.53
C SER A 69 -19.98 -2.36 -7.19
N GLY A 70 -19.95 -3.66 -6.84
CA GLY A 70 -20.85 -4.67 -7.39
C GLY A 70 -20.47 -5.20 -8.78
N LYS A 71 -19.26 -4.86 -9.28
CA LYS A 71 -18.76 -5.29 -10.60
C LYS A 71 -17.73 -6.41 -10.46
N ALA A 72 -18.08 -7.48 -9.77
CA ALA A 72 -17.18 -8.59 -9.42
C ALA A 72 -16.54 -9.23 -10.67
N GLU A 73 -17.35 -9.60 -11.67
CA GLU A 73 -16.84 -10.21 -12.92
C GLU A 73 -15.82 -9.33 -13.65
N ARG A 74 -16.03 -8.00 -13.63
CA ARG A 74 -15.04 -7.08 -14.23
C ARG A 74 -13.73 -7.07 -13.42
N ALA A 75 -13.82 -7.10 -12.10
CA ALA A 75 -12.66 -7.18 -11.24
C ALA A 75 -11.89 -8.49 -11.46
N ASP A 76 -12.59 -9.61 -11.62
CA ASP A 76 -11.99 -10.92 -11.88
C ASP A 76 -11.27 -10.94 -13.25
N ARG A 77 -11.85 -10.33 -14.29
CA ARG A 77 -11.15 -10.14 -15.59
C ARG A 77 -9.88 -9.29 -15.47
N ILE A 78 -9.90 -8.26 -14.59
CA ILE A 78 -8.69 -7.46 -14.33
C ILE A 78 -7.65 -8.30 -13.63
N LEU A 79 -8.01 -9.10 -12.63
CA LEU A 79 -7.09 -10.00 -11.93
C LEU A 79 -6.49 -11.05 -12.87
N ALA A 80 -7.28 -11.62 -13.77
CA ALA A 80 -6.80 -12.56 -14.78
C ALA A 80 -5.71 -11.94 -15.67
N ARG A 81 -5.92 -10.69 -16.12
CA ARG A 81 -4.92 -9.95 -16.90
C ARG A 81 -3.65 -9.62 -16.11
N ILE A 82 -3.78 -9.28 -14.82
CA ILE A 82 -2.63 -9.05 -13.93
C ILE A 82 -1.84 -10.36 -13.79
N ARG A 83 -2.53 -11.47 -13.56
CA ARG A 83 -1.94 -12.78 -13.46
C ARG A 83 -1.15 -13.15 -14.72
N GLU A 84 -1.75 -13.04 -15.90
CA GLU A 84 -1.11 -13.33 -17.18
C GLU A 84 0.20 -12.53 -17.36
N ARG A 85 0.20 -11.24 -17.02
CA ARG A 85 1.39 -10.38 -17.10
C ARG A 85 2.49 -10.80 -16.13
N LEU A 86 2.13 -11.19 -14.92
CA LEU A 86 3.07 -11.65 -13.90
C LEU A 86 3.64 -13.03 -14.25
N GLU A 87 2.81 -13.95 -14.73
CA GLU A 87 3.26 -15.26 -15.23
C GLU A 87 4.19 -15.10 -16.44
N GLY A 88 3.90 -14.13 -17.31
CA GLY A 88 4.72 -13.83 -18.49
C GLY A 88 6.15 -13.38 -18.16
N VAL A 89 6.41 -12.89 -16.94
CA VAL A 89 7.76 -12.59 -16.45
C VAL A 89 8.30 -13.62 -15.46
N GLY A 90 7.65 -14.78 -15.35
CA GLY A 90 8.08 -15.89 -14.49
C GLY A 90 7.85 -15.62 -12.98
N CYS A 91 6.92 -14.72 -12.64
CA CYS A 91 6.64 -14.37 -11.26
C CYS A 91 5.95 -15.52 -10.51
N THR A 92 6.54 -15.96 -9.42
CA THR A 92 6.00 -16.98 -8.51
C THR A 92 5.55 -16.40 -7.17
N GLU A 93 5.98 -15.17 -6.86
CA GLU A 93 5.63 -14.48 -5.62
C GLU A 93 5.34 -12.99 -5.88
N VAL A 94 4.18 -12.52 -5.42
CA VAL A 94 3.80 -11.10 -5.45
C VAL A 94 3.85 -10.53 -4.04
N VAL A 95 4.65 -9.49 -3.85
CA VAL A 95 4.80 -8.77 -2.59
C VAL A 95 3.93 -7.51 -2.60
N LEU A 96 2.96 -7.46 -1.72
CA LEU A 96 1.90 -6.47 -1.71
C LEU A 96 2.12 -5.42 -0.61
N ALA A 97 2.18 -4.14 -0.98
CA ALA A 97 2.34 -3.04 -0.02
C ALA A 97 0.99 -2.43 0.43
N CYS A 98 -0.14 -2.95 -0.04
CA CYS A 98 -1.46 -2.46 0.31
C CYS A 98 -2.33 -3.59 0.88
N PRO A 99 -2.92 -3.44 2.09
CA PRO A 99 -3.75 -4.48 2.71
C PRO A 99 -5.05 -4.74 1.93
N ASN A 100 -5.58 -3.76 1.20
CA ASN A 100 -6.72 -3.96 0.32
C ASN A 100 -6.36 -4.81 -0.91
N CYS A 101 -5.16 -4.58 -1.50
CA CYS A 101 -4.67 -5.42 -2.58
C CYS A 101 -4.48 -6.84 -2.09
N TYR A 102 -3.87 -7.03 -0.93
CA TYR A 102 -3.69 -8.35 -0.34
C TYR A 102 -5.03 -9.08 -0.13
N ALA A 103 -5.98 -8.43 0.52
CA ALA A 103 -7.30 -9.02 0.78
C ALA A 103 -8.07 -9.38 -0.49
N HIS A 104 -7.80 -8.70 -1.61
CA HIS A 104 -8.49 -8.96 -2.88
C HIS A 104 -7.77 -9.95 -3.78
N MET A 105 -6.43 -9.94 -3.78
CA MET A 105 -5.59 -10.74 -4.69
C MET A 105 -5.20 -12.10 -4.09
N ALA A 106 -4.93 -12.16 -2.79
CA ALA A 106 -4.54 -13.39 -2.13
C ALA A 106 -5.62 -14.47 -2.27
N GLY A 107 -5.22 -15.66 -2.72
CA GLY A 107 -6.11 -16.78 -3.00
C GLY A 107 -6.90 -16.70 -4.32
N LYS A 108 -6.89 -15.53 -5.02
CA LYS A 108 -7.56 -15.35 -6.32
C LYS A 108 -6.59 -15.25 -7.49
N LEU A 109 -5.37 -14.74 -7.23
CA LEU A 109 -4.41 -14.48 -8.30
C LEU A 109 -3.76 -15.77 -8.84
N GLY A 110 -3.79 -16.87 -8.09
CA GLY A 110 -3.12 -18.12 -8.46
C GLY A 110 -1.59 -18.08 -8.29
N ILE A 111 -1.02 -16.95 -7.88
CA ILE A 111 0.38 -16.72 -7.54
C ILE A 111 0.47 -16.49 -6.04
N ARG A 112 1.56 -16.92 -5.40
CA ARG A 112 1.78 -16.66 -3.97
C ARG A 112 1.76 -15.16 -3.69
N CYS A 113 0.92 -14.73 -2.76
CA CYS A 113 0.84 -13.34 -2.31
C CYS A 113 1.31 -13.24 -0.86
N ILE A 114 2.26 -12.36 -0.59
CA ILE A 114 2.71 -12.02 0.76
C ILE A 114 2.66 -10.51 1.00
N SER A 115 2.66 -10.09 2.26
CA SER A 115 2.77 -8.68 2.60
C SER A 115 4.21 -8.21 2.44
N ILE A 116 4.39 -6.92 2.19
CA ILE A 116 5.74 -6.31 2.21
C ILE A 116 6.39 -6.47 3.59
N TYR A 117 5.63 -6.42 4.66
CA TYR A 117 6.15 -6.58 6.01
C TYR A 117 6.63 -8.02 6.29
N GLU A 118 5.92 -9.02 5.78
CA GLU A 118 6.39 -10.42 5.80
C GLU A 118 7.70 -10.56 5.01
N LYS A 119 7.79 -9.94 3.84
CA LYS A 119 9.01 -9.95 3.03
C LYS A 119 10.18 -9.30 3.74
N LEU A 120 9.97 -8.16 4.38
CA LEU A 120 10.99 -7.48 5.17
C LEU A 120 11.48 -8.35 6.34
N LEU A 121 10.59 -9.02 7.07
CA LEU A 121 10.96 -9.97 8.13
C LEU A 121 11.81 -11.13 7.57
N GLN A 122 11.39 -11.73 6.43
CA GLN A 122 12.17 -12.77 5.77
C GLN A 122 13.58 -12.30 5.41
N TRP A 123 13.73 -11.05 4.98
CA TRP A 123 15.05 -10.49 4.68
C TRP A 123 15.88 -10.24 5.95
N HIS A 124 15.28 -9.76 7.03
CA HIS A 124 15.98 -9.56 8.31
C HIS A 124 16.47 -10.87 8.94
N GLU A 125 15.74 -11.95 8.77
CA GLU A 125 16.02 -13.24 9.38
C GLU A 125 16.78 -14.20 8.43
N GLY A 126 16.87 -13.86 7.16
CA GLY A 126 17.41 -14.72 6.12
C GLY A 126 18.83 -14.38 5.69
N PRO A 127 19.35 -15.07 4.67
CA PRO A 127 20.71 -14.87 4.15
C PRO A 127 20.95 -13.49 3.51
N GLN A 128 19.92 -12.70 3.36
CA GLN A 128 19.99 -11.33 2.80
C GLN A 128 20.06 -10.24 3.88
N ALA A 129 20.20 -10.61 5.16
CA ALA A 129 20.16 -9.66 6.29
C ALA A 129 21.25 -8.59 6.17
N ASP A 130 22.50 -8.97 5.87
CA ASP A 130 23.62 -8.03 5.72
C ASP A 130 23.39 -7.06 4.56
N ARG A 131 22.88 -7.57 3.44
CA ARG A 131 22.53 -6.73 2.27
C ARG A 131 21.43 -5.73 2.63
N LEU A 132 20.40 -6.18 3.32
CA LEU A 132 19.32 -5.30 3.80
C LEU A 132 19.86 -4.24 4.75
N ALA A 133 20.71 -4.62 5.70
CA ALA A 133 21.32 -3.70 6.66
C ALA A 133 22.14 -2.60 5.96
N GLY A 134 22.87 -2.94 4.91
CA GLY A 134 23.62 -1.96 4.11
C GLY A 134 22.73 -0.98 3.31
N LEU A 135 21.44 -1.26 3.16
CA LEU A 135 20.48 -0.42 2.42
C LEU A 135 19.57 0.41 3.33
N LEU A 136 19.52 0.09 4.62
CA LEU A 136 18.69 0.76 5.61
C LEU A 136 19.57 1.54 6.60
N SER A 137 18.95 2.46 7.32
CA SER A 137 19.58 3.08 8.49
C SER A 137 19.87 2.02 9.56
N GLU A 138 21.04 2.13 10.23
CA GLU A 138 21.45 1.21 11.28
C GLU A 138 20.50 1.20 12.48
N GLU A 139 19.82 2.31 12.73
CA GLU A 139 18.87 2.44 13.84
C GLU A 139 17.46 2.01 13.40
N ARG A 140 16.86 1.11 14.16
CA ARG A 140 15.42 0.83 14.01
C ARG A 140 14.61 2.08 14.34
N PRO A 141 13.65 2.47 13.48
CA PRO A 141 12.85 3.65 13.76
C PRO A 141 12.06 3.50 15.06
N HIS A 142 12.28 4.40 16.00
CA HIS A 142 11.46 4.53 17.19
C HIS A 142 10.26 5.42 16.89
N LEU A 143 9.06 4.85 16.97
CA LEU A 143 7.83 5.57 16.62
C LEU A 143 7.06 5.95 17.87
N ARG A 144 6.51 7.17 17.87
CA ARG A 144 5.58 7.69 18.89
C ARG A 144 4.27 8.11 18.25
N GLY A 145 3.15 7.72 18.83
CA GLY A 145 1.86 8.13 18.26
C GLY A 145 0.73 7.14 18.45
N ALA A 146 -0.14 7.10 17.45
CA ALA A 146 -1.27 6.19 17.40
C ALA A 146 -1.24 5.35 16.11
N LEU A 147 -1.74 4.12 16.17
CA LEU A 147 -1.85 3.23 15.01
C LEU A 147 -3.31 3.01 14.65
N PHE A 148 -3.68 3.35 13.43
CA PHE A 148 -4.96 3.00 12.83
C PHE A 148 -4.83 1.70 12.03
N THR A 149 -5.46 0.63 12.52
CA THR A 149 -5.51 -0.66 11.82
C THR A 149 -6.59 -0.64 10.74
N PRO A 150 -6.25 -0.80 9.45
CA PRO A 150 -7.21 -0.76 8.34
C PRO A 150 -8.16 -1.97 8.34
N CYS A 151 -9.34 -1.81 7.74
CA CYS A 151 -10.40 -2.82 7.77
C CYS A 151 -9.97 -4.25 7.39
N PRO A 152 -9.14 -4.47 6.35
CA PRO A 152 -8.72 -5.82 5.98
C PRO A 152 -7.87 -6.52 7.06
N ASP A 153 -7.16 -5.76 7.89
CA ASP A 153 -6.28 -6.31 8.93
C ASP A 153 -6.90 -6.36 10.33
N ARG A 154 -8.06 -5.74 10.55
CA ARG A 154 -8.66 -5.58 11.90
C ARG A 154 -8.94 -6.90 12.63
N ALA A 155 -9.39 -7.92 11.91
CA ALA A 155 -9.78 -9.18 12.52
C ALA A 155 -8.57 -10.00 12.98
N ARG A 156 -7.57 -10.14 12.12
CA ARG A 156 -6.39 -11.00 12.34
C ARG A 156 -5.16 -10.23 12.79
N ARG A 157 -5.06 -8.95 12.46
CA ARG A 157 -3.95 -8.05 12.81
C ARG A 157 -2.57 -8.57 12.41
N VAL A 158 -2.52 -9.27 11.30
CA VAL A 158 -1.28 -9.88 10.78
C VAL A 158 -0.27 -8.80 10.42
N TRP A 159 -0.70 -7.79 9.66
CA TRP A 159 0.16 -6.69 9.26
C TRP A 159 0.59 -5.83 10.45
N GLU A 160 -0.32 -5.56 11.40
CA GLU A 160 0.02 -4.86 12.64
C GLU A 160 1.10 -5.62 13.42
N SER A 161 0.99 -6.94 13.55
CA SER A 161 1.98 -7.75 14.26
C SER A 161 3.34 -7.73 13.55
N GLN A 162 3.36 -7.90 12.23
CA GLN A 162 4.58 -7.84 11.43
C GLN A 162 5.28 -6.48 11.56
N VAL A 163 4.53 -5.39 11.52
CA VAL A 163 5.06 -4.03 11.70
C VAL A 163 5.72 -3.87 13.08
N ARG A 164 5.09 -4.39 14.14
CA ARG A 164 5.66 -4.33 15.50
C ARG A 164 6.92 -5.16 15.68
N MET A 165 7.12 -6.20 14.86
CA MET A 165 8.37 -6.95 14.84
C MET A 165 9.49 -6.21 14.12
N LEU A 166 9.17 -5.38 13.13
CA LEU A 166 10.13 -4.65 12.31
C LEU A 166 10.61 -3.34 12.96
N MET A 167 9.78 -2.71 13.79
CA MET A 167 10.04 -1.38 14.34
C MET A 167 9.76 -1.32 15.83
N ASP A 168 10.46 -0.41 16.53
CA ASP A 168 10.11 -0.07 17.90
C ASP A 168 8.84 0.79 17.93
N MET A 169 7.76 0.16 18.37
CA MET A 169 6.43 0.76 18.50
C MET A 169 5.94 0.75 19.96
N ALA A 170 6.84 0.73 20.94
CA ALA A 170 6.46 0.70 22.35
C ALA A 170 5.59 1.92 22.73
N GLU A 171 5.88 3.08 22.17
CA GLU A 171 5.12 4.33 22.37
C GLU A 171 4.03 4.57 21.31
N VAL A 172 3.64 3.54 20.55
CA VAL A 172 2.55 3.63 19.57
C VAL A 172 1.33 2.87 20.07
N GLU A 173 0.31 3.61 20.49
CA GLU A 173 -0.95 3.06 20.93
C GLU A 173 -1.83 2.66 19.74
N ARG A 174 -2.36 1.44 19.75
CA ARG A 174 -3.39 1.05 18.80
C ARG A 174 -4.73 1.70 19.13
N LEU A 175 -5.33 2.39 18.19
CA LEU A 175 -6.68 2.93 18.34
C LEU A 175 -7.72 1.79 18.35
N ARG A 176 -8.43 1.62 19.48
CA ARG A 176 -9.50 0.63 19.64
C ARG A 176 -10.87 1.28 19.53
N GLY A 177 -11.85 0.52 19.07
CA GLY A 177 -13.25 0.98 18.99
C GLY A 177 -13.42 2.20 18.07
N VAL A 178 -12.56 2.34 17.04
CA VAL A 178 -12.69 3.38 16.03
C VAL A 178 -13.43 2.86 14.80
N PRO A 179 -14.17 3.72 14.09
CA PRO A 179 -14.87 3.33 12.87
C PRO A 179 -13.90 3.06 11.70
N CYS A 180 -14.45 2.72 10.54
CA CYS A 180 -13.74 2.68 9.27
C CYS A 180 -13.41 4.11 8.79
N CYS A 181 -12.36 4.27 7.95
CA CYS A 181 -12.01 5.55 7.32
C CYS A 181 -13.05 6.08 6.29
N GLY A 182 -14.22 5.50 6.20
CA GLY A 182 -15.28 5.96 5.29
C GLY A 182 -15.21 5.45 3.86
N LEU A 183 -14.12 4.81 3.42
CA LEU A 183 -14.00 4.30 2.04
C LEU A 183 -14.68 2.95 1.79
N LYS A 184 -15.21 2.29 2.82
CA LYS A 184 -15.95 1.04 2.62
C LYS A 184 -17.21 1.33 1.81
N PRO A 185 -17.57 0.48 0.81
CA PRO A 185 -18.86 0.58 0.11
C PRO A 185 -20.02 0.66 1.09
N GLY A 186 -21.10 1.33 0.73
CA GLY A 186 -22.21 1.59 1.63
C GLY A 186 -21.98 2.72 2.66
N ILE A 187 -20.72 3.02 3.00
CA ILE A 187 -20.35 4.24 3.76
C ILE A 187 -19.99 5.37 2.79
N ALA A 188 -19.12 5.08 1.83
CA ALA A 188 -18.72 6.06 0.82
C ALA A 188 -19.91 6.61 0.01
N GLU A 189 -20.95 5.80 -0.20
CA GLU A 189 -22.20 6.16 -0.87
C GLU A 189 -23.02 7.19 -0.08
N LYS A 190 -22.86 7.24 1.26
CA LYS A 190 -23.53 8.21 2.14
C LYS A 190 -22.93 9.61 2.08
N GLY A 191 -21.81 9.76 1.37
CA GLY A 191 -21.20 11.04 1.06
C GLY A 191 -20.24 11.58 2.13
N ALA A 192 -19.64 12.73 1.80
CA ALA A 192 -18.62 13.38 2.60
C ALA A 192 -19.00 13.69 4.05
N PRO A 193 -20.24 14.11 4.38
CA PRO A 193 -20.59 14.40 5.78
C PRO A 193 -20.48 13.18 6.70
N VAL A 194 -20.83 11.99 6.21
CA VAL A 194 -20.71 10.74 6.99
C VAL A 194 -19.25 10.36 7.15
N ALA A 195 -18.46 10.43 6.07
CA ALA A 195 -17.02 10.17 6.13
C ALA A 195 -16.33 11.10 7.12
N ARG A 196 -16.66 12.40 7.12
CA ARG A 196 -16.12 13.38 8.05
C ARG A 196 -16.39 13.02 9.52
N LYS A 197 -17.62 12.66 9.88
CA LYS A 197 -17.96 12.24 11.25
C LYS A 197 -17.17 11.00 11.70
N LEU A 198 -16.90 10.07 10.78
CA LEU A 198 -16.10 8.88 11.09
C LEU A 198 -14.63 9.25 11.34
N ASP A 199 -14.08 10.15 10.54
CA ASP A 199 -12.71 10.62 10.68
C ASP A 199 -12.55 11.47 11.94
N GLU A 200 -13.51 12.37 12.26
CA GLU A 200 -13.54 13.11 13.52
C GLU A 200 -13.49 12.18 14.75
N ALA A 201 -14.25 11.08 14.73
CA ALA A 201 -14.22 10.09 15.81
C ALA A 201 -12.88 9.34 15.91
N ILE A 202 -12.17 9.14 14.79
CA ILE A 202 -10.83 8.55 14.77
C ILE A 202 -9.82 9.53 15.34
N PHE A 203 -9.83 10.78 14.85
CA PHE A 203 -8.86 11.80 15.23
C PHE A 203 -9.08 12.33 16.65
N ALA A 204 -10.32 12.35 17.17
CA ALA A 204 -10.59 12.61 18.57
C ALA A 204 -9.87 11.62 19.52
N LYS A 205 -9.74 10.34 19.09
CA LYS A 205 -8.96 9.33 19.83
C LYS A 205 -7.47 9.41 19.60
N ALA A 206 -7.05 9.81 18.40
CA ALA A 206 -5.64 10.05 18.12
C ALA A 206 -5.11 11.28 18.84
N ALA A 207 -5.97 12.27 19.11
CA ALA A 207 -5.63 13.59 19.61
C ALA A 207 -4.56 14.25 18.70
N ASP A 208 -3.58 14.94 19.26
CA ASP A 208 -2.52 15.62 18.50
C ASP A 208 -1.36 14.68 18.10
N ARG A 209 -1.51 13.37 18.35
CA ARG A 209 -0.47 12.38 18.05
C ARG A 209 -0.42 12.08 16.55
N VAL A 210 0.79 11.78 16.04
CA VAL A 210 0.94 11.24 14.70
C VAL A 210 0.12 9.95 14.56
N LEU A 211 -0.67 9.85 13.51
CA LEU A 211 -1.48 8.68 13.18
C LEU A 211 -0.80 7.85 12.10
N TYR A 212 -0.25 6.72 12.50
CA TYR A 212 0.32 5.75 11.58
C TYR A 212 -0.74 4.82 11.01
N THR A 213 -0.58 4.42 9.76
CA THR A 213 -1.41 3.38 9.14
C THR A 213 -0.62 2.60 8.09
N THR A 214 -0.98 1.32 7.90
CA THR A 214 -0.44 0.46 6.84
C THR A 214 -1.22 0.58 5.52
N CYS A 215 -2.20 1.50 5.44
CA CYS A 215 -3.10 1.61 4.30
C CYS A 215 -3.08 3.02 3.69
N ALA A 216 -2.43 3.17 2.55
CA ALA A 216 -2.38 4.43 1.82
C ALA A 216 -3.77 4.96 1.40
N SER A 217 -4.76 4.08 1.17
CA SER A 217 -6.13 4.50 0.88
C SER A 217 -6.78 5.20 2.09
N CYS A 218 -6.56 4.66 3.30
CA CYS A 218 -7.06 5.30 4.52
C CYS A 218 -6.36 6.64 4.76
N ALA A 219 -5.04 6.69 4.61
CA ALA A 219 -4.26 7.92 4.74
C ALA A 219 -4.74 9.02 3.77
N GLY A 220 -4.94 8.67 2.49
CA GLY A 220 -5.47 9.61 1.50
C GLY A 220 -6.90 10.06 1.79
N GLN A 221 -7.72 9.22 2.44
CA GLN A 221 -9.04 9.62 2.90
C GLN A 221 -8.95 10.64 4.02
N PHE A 222 -8.14 10.38 5.02
CA PHE A 222 -7.88 11.30 6.12
C PHE A 222 -7.35 12.65 5.63
N ALA A 223 -6.43 12.64 4.66
CA ALA A 223 -5.91 13.86 4.05
C ALA A 223 -7.01 14.69 3.37
N ARG A 224 -7.93 14.04 2.61
CA ARG A 224 -9.07 14.72 1.99
C ARG A 224 -10.03 15.34 3.00
N MET A 225 -10.07 14.83 4.22
CA MET A 225 -10.89 15.37 5.30
C MET A 225 -10.15 16.42 6.16
N GLY A 226 -8.90 16.78 5.82
CA GLY A 226 -8.14 17.82 6.47
C GLY A 226 -7.08 17.35 7.47
N TYR A 227 -6.91 16.03 7.65
CA TYR A 227 -5.99 15.45 8.63
C TYR A 227 -4.64 15.02 8.05
N GLY A 228 -4.31 15.40 6.81
CA GLY A 228 -3.10 14.92 6.12
C GLY A 228 -1.79 15.21 6.86
N GLY A 229 -1.68 16.36 7.52
CA GLY A 229 -0.48 16.73 8.28
C GLY A 229 -0.16 15.77 9.43
N GLN A 230 -1.19 15.16 10.03
CA GLN A 230 -1.08 14.26 11.17
C GLN A 230 -0.87 12.78 10.79
N VAL A 231 -1.01 12.42 9.51
CA VAL A 231 -1.01 11.02 9.07
C VAL A 231 0.32 10.64 8.43
N ARG A 232 0.83 9.45 8.77
CA ARG A 232 2.03 8.86 8.16
C ARG A 232 1.78 7.41 7.77
N HIS A 233 2.41 6.98 6.69
CA HIS A 233 2.42 5.57 6.33
C HIS A 233 3.56 4.85 7.06
N VAL A 234 3.27 3.68 7.60
CA VAL A 234 4.26 2.89 8.34
C VAL A 234 5.52 2.59 7.51
N LEU A 235 5.37 2.29 6.21
CA LEU A 235 6.53 2.07 5.33
C LEU A 235 7.39 3.33 5.16
N GLY A 236 6.81 4.52 5.17
CA GLY A 236 7.58 5.77 5.16
C GLY A 236 8.48 5.84 6.39
N ALA A 237 7.92 5.61 7.57
CA ALA A 237 8.68 5.59 8.81
C ALA A 237 9.79 4.53 8.80
N TYR A 238 9.48 3.31 8.34
CA TYR A 238 10.46 2.22 8.21
C TYR A 238 11.64 2.57 7.28
N LEU A 239 11.37 3.29 6.20
CA LEU A 239 12.35 3.68 5.19
C LEU A 239 13.03 5.04 5.46
N GLY A 240 12.76 5.66 6.61
CA GLY A 240 13.30 6.99 6.95
C GLY A 240 12.71 8.13 6.10
N VAL A 241 11.53 7.93 5.50
CA VAL A 241 10.85 8.93 4.67
C VAL A 241 9.71 9.57 5.43
N ASP A 242 9.90 10.78 5.91
CA ASP A 242 8.80 11.58 6.48
C ASP A 242 7.97 12.19 5.33
N GLU A 243 6.82 11.61 5.09
CA GLU A 243 5.92 12.00 4.00
C GLU A 243 4.46 11.99 4.48
N ALA A 244 3.79 13.14 4.32
CA ALA A 244 2.36 13.25 4.46
C ALA A 244 1.66 12.76 3.17
N PRO A 245 0.40 12.27 3.24
CA PRO A 245 -0.30 11.80 2.04
C PRO A 245 -0.61 12.95 1.07
N ASP A 246 -0.14 12.81 -0.17
CA ASP A 246 -0.36 13.76 -1.26
C ASP A 246 -1.65 13.43 -2.02
N CYS A 247 -2.77 13.97 -1.56
CA CYS A 247 -4.05 13.76 -2.25
C CYS A 247 -4.29 14.75 -3.42
N VAL A 248 -3.49 15.80 -3.55
CA VAL A 248 -3.61 16.83 -4.60
C VAL A 248 -3.06 16.31 -5.93
N HIS A 249 -1.87 15.70 -5.91
CA HIS A 249 -1.19 15.20 -7.09
C HIS A 249 -1.41 13.69 -7.33
N ALA A 250 -2.50 13.14 -6.80
CA ALA A 250 -2.76 11.69 -6.84
C ALA A 250 -2.75 11.11 -8.27
N ILE A 251 -3.29 11.81 -9.28
CA ILE A 251 -3.28 11.39 -10.68
C ILE A 251 -1.89 11.54 -11.31
N PRO A 252 -1.23 12.71 -11.26
CA PRO A 252 0.16 12.86 -11.72
C PRO A 252 1.11 11.84 -11.12
N ASN A 253 1.02 11.58 -9.81
CA ASN A 253 1.86 10.60 -9.11
C ASN A 253 1.70 9.18 -9.68
N ARG A 254 0.49 8.77 -10.08
CA ARG A 254 0.27 7.50 -10.77
C ARG A 254 0.73 7.53 -12.22
N ALA A 255 0.43 8.62 -12.93
CA ALA A 255 0.73 8.72 -14.36
C ALA A 255 2.24 8.61 -14.65
N ARG A 256 3.09 9.18 -13.80
CA ARG A 256 4.55 9.07 -13.97
C ARG A 256 5.04 7.62 -13.91
N ARG A 257 4.33 6.71 -13.21
CA ARG A 257 4.70 5.29 -13.09
C ARG A 257 4.60 4.53 -14.40
N LYS A 258 3.78 4.96 -15.32
CA LYS A 258 3.71 4.37 -16.67
C LYS A 258 5.04 4.48 -17.43
N PHE A 259 5.79 5.54 -17.14
CA PHE A 259 7.06 5.84 -17.80
C PHE A 259 8.27 5.51 -16.92
N ASP A 260 8.03 4.90 -15.76
CA ASP A 260 9.10 4.47 -14.87
C ASP A 260 9.91 3.35 -15.55
N ARG A 261 11.22 3.57 -15.66
CA ARG A 261 12.17 2.59 -16.19
C ARG A 261 12.78 1.70 -15.11
N ASN A 262 12.47 1.98 -13.86
CA ASN A 262 12.99 1.29 -12.69
C ASN A 262 12.10 0.11 -12.29
N LEU A 263 11.83 -0.80 -13.22
CA LEU A 263 10.95 -1.96 -13.00
C LEU A 263 11.73 -3.26 -12.85
N GLU A 264 12.97 -3.28 -13.34
CA GLU A 264 13.81 -4.47 -13.33
C GLU A 264 14.56 -4.63 -12.01
N PRO A 265 14.83 -5.85 -11.56
CA PRO A 265 15.76 -6.09 -10.47
C PRO A 265 17.11 -5.46 -10.79
N LEU A 266 17.78 -4.93 -9.79
CA LEU A 266 19.19 -4.58 -9.93
C LEU A 266 20.00 -5.87 -9.83
N GLY A 267 20.86 -6.12 -10.82
CA GLY A 267 21.79 -7.25 -10.79
C GLY A 267 22.68 -7.19 -9.54
N GLU A 268 23.14 -8.33 -9.08
CA GLU A 268 24.21 -8.35 -8.09
C GLU A 268 25.43 -7.68 -8.74
N GLU A 269 25.86 -6.54 -8.17
CA GLU A 269 27.20 -6.03 -8.46
C GLU A 269 28.17 -7.12 -8.03
N ARG A 270 28.86 -7.72 -9.03
CA ARG A 270 29.88 -8.74 -8.80
C ARG A 270 31.13 -8.10 -8.24
#